data_076999fc72836fec7a300adef9f51d2b
#
_entry.id   076999fc72836fec7a300adef9f51d2b
#
_cell.length_a   1.000
_cell.length_b   1.000
_cell.length_c   1.000
_cell.angle_alpha   90.00
_cell.angle_beta   90.00
_cell.angle_gamma   90.00
#
_symmetry.space_group_name_H-M   'P 1'
#
loop_
_entity.id
_entity.type
_entity.pdbx_description
1 polymer ?
#
loop_
_entity_poly.entity_id
_entity_poly.type
_entity_poly.pdbx_seq_one_letter_code
_entity_poly.pdbx_strand_id
1 'polypeptide(L)'
;MSKGTKLILFLIIWLGVSRIGFPQAGDPEVRPNSSPYLLLDKGLQYRITKSINSMYNFDFATAERDFAVIMYQYPTHPLPDFLMALGYWWRIEVDVTNTRFDDIFIRYLDRANEKSERMLKEDPKNKEAAFFLAAGYGFQGRLYSERKSWTKAAFAGKNALKYMDMSRGEEEFNPELLLGDALFNYFSVWIPENYPLLKPVLALFPKGNKALGLQQLETVASNAFYTRVEAQYFLFRLYASEEKRPYDALRISEYLHNKFPNNPYFHRSYARHLYTVGRWSESVNQSQEILNRIDQKQYGYEANSGRYAAFYLAEYAYRTGDRAEAKKYYQKTIAYGEESESQESGYYLHALIQLGKMATEEKNKAQARKYFDTVKKYAKRKHPAHKEARDFIKKNKL
;
A
#
# COMPACT_ATOMS: atom_id res chain seq x y z
N MET A 1 -6.56 -2.02 15.15
CA MET A 1 -7.16 -1.02 14.24
C MET A 1 -7.36 -1.68 12.90
N SER A 2 -8.52 -1.55 12.26
CA SER A 2 -8.76 -2.17 10.95
C SER A 2 -7.79 -1.61 9.91
N LYS A 3 -7.52 -2.35 8.83
CA LYS A 3 -6.62 -1.91 7.73
C LYS A 3 -7.02 -0.56 7.11
N GLY A 4 -8.29 -0.16 7.24
CA GLY A 4 -8.78 1.17 6.86
C GLY A 4 -8.12 2.31 7.64
N THR A 5 -7.84 2.12 8.91
CA THR A 5 -7.25 3.16 9.77
C THR A 5 -5.82 3.54 9.35
N LYS A 6 -5.06 2.60 8.77
CA LYS A 6 -3.69 2.87 8.31
C LYS A 6 -3.62 3.68 7.00
N LEU A 7 -4.62 3.56 6.14
CA LEU A 7 -4.70 4.33 4.89
C LEU A 7 -5.10 5.79 5.12
N ILE A 8 -5.83 6.06 6.21
CA ILE A 8 -6.50 7.34 6.48
C ILE A 8 -5.56 8.41 6.96
N LEU A 9 -4.64 8.05 7.81
CA LEU A 9 -3.67 9.01 8.35
C LEU A 9 -2.73 9.60 7.30
N PHE A 10 -2.71 9.01 6.13
CA PHE A 10 -1.97 9.53 4.98
C PHE A 10 -2.47 10.89 4.49
N LEU A 11 -3.73 11.24 4.71
CA LEU A 11 -4.37 12.42 4.12
C LEU A 11 -4.80 13.51 5.11
N ILE A 12 -4.87 13.22 6.41
CA ILE A 12 -5.24 14.23 7.43
C ILE A 12 -4.30 15.44 7.44
N ILE A 13 -3.17 15.27 6.83
CA ILE A 13 -2.05 16.19 6.89
C ILE A 13 -1.99 17.10 5.66
N TRP A 14 -2.91 16.90 4.74
CA TRP A 14 -2.90 17.49 3.41
C TRP A 14 -3.61 18.85 3.29
N LEU A 15 -3.66 19.74 4.29
CA LEU A 15 -4.69 20.72 4.29
C LEU A 15 -4.26 22.12 4.73
N GLY A 16 -4.00 22.98 3.82
CA GLY A 16 -3.81 24.43 4.02
C GLY A 16 -3.82 25.25 2.74
N VAL A 17 -4.97 25.79 2.51
CA VAL A 17 -5.39 27.03 1.81
C VAL A 17 -4.57 27.61 0.66
N SER A 18 -5.24 27.75 -0.50
CA SER A 18 -5.42 29.07 -1.14
C SER A 18 -6.48 29.01 -2.26
N ARG A 19 -7.41 29.95 -2.25
CA ARG A 19 -8.33 30.24 -3.35
C ARG A 19 -7.56 30.95 -4.46
N ILE A 20 -7.53 30.42 -5.69
CA ILE A 20 -7.29 31.22 -6.90
C ILE A 20 -8.08 30.59 -8.07
N GLY A 21 -8.66 31.46 -8.89
CA GLY A 21 -9.59 31.14 -9.95
C GLY A 21 -8.97 30.39 -11.13
N PHE A 22 -9.84 29.75 -11.89
CA PHE A 22 -9.52 29.01 -13.11
C PHE A 22 -9.06 29.93 -14.23
N PRO A 23 -7.94 29.70 -14.92
CA PRO A 23 -7.65 30.29 -16.21
C PRO A 23 -8.34 29.51 -17.34
N GLN A 24 -8.91 30.24 -18.30
CA GLN A 24 -9.46 29.67 -19.53
C GLN A 24 -8.36 29.06 -20.41
N ALA A 25 -8.71 27.96 -21.09
CA ALA A 25 -7.85 27.24 -22.02
C ALA A 25 -7.47 28.14 -23.21
N GLY A 26 -6.18 28.27 -23.47
CA GLY A 26 -5.61 28.77 -24.70
C GLY A 26 -5.29 27.63 -25.66
N ASP A 27 -5.34 27.91 -26.99
CA ASP A 27 -5.13 26.97 -28.07
C ASP A 27 -3.81 26.17 -27.96
N PRO A 28 -3.79 24.88 -28.34
CA PRO A 28 -2.60 24.04 -28.23
C PRO A 28 -1.60 24.34 -29.36
N GLU A 29 -0.48 24.97 -29.02
CA GLU A 29 0.70 24.96 -29.89
C GLU A 29 1.33 23.56 -29.88
N VAL A 30 1.44 22.94 -31.04
CA VAL A 30 2.16 21.68 -31.26
C VAL A 30 3.66 21.91 -31.08
N ARG A 31 4.24 21.48 -29.95
CA ARG A 31 5.68 21.52 -29.70
C ARG A 31 6.37 20.27 -30.22
N PRO A 32 7.59 20.39 -30.79
CA PRO A 32 8.37 19.20 -31.19
C PRO A 32 8.81 18.36 -29.99
N ASN A 33 9.01 17.08 -30.21
CA ASN A 33 9.17 15.91 -29.33
C ASN A 33 10.34 15.95 -28.30
N SER A 34 10.61 17.07 -27.63
CA SER A 34 11.56 17.13 -26.51
C SER A 34 10.91 17.81 -25.33
N SER A 35 10.35 17.03 -24.42
CA SER A 35 9.95 17.56 -23.12
C SER A 35 11.15 18.14 -22.40
N PRO A 36 11.05 19.33 -21.78
CA PRO A 36 12.14 19.90 -20.98
C PRO A 36 12.39 19.07 -19.70
N TYR A 37 11.56 18.07 -19.42
CA TYR A 37 11.60 17.28 -18.19
C TYR A 37 12.26 15.93 -18.39
N LEU A 38 13.25 15.60 -17.57
CA LEU A 38 13.97 14.31 -17.60
C LEU A 38 13.01 13.14 -17.30
N LEU A 39 12.02 13.34 -16.44
CA LEU A 39 10.96 12.37 -16.13
C LEU A 39 10.25 11.89 -17.40
N LEU A 40 10.13 12.73 -18.42
CA LEU A 40 9.43 12.44 -19.67
C LEU A 40 10.35 12.02 -20.81
N ASP A 41 11.65 11.96 -20.59
CA ASP A 41 12.61 11.50 -21.60
C ASP A 41 12.36 10.02 -21.93
N LYS A 42 11.85 9.78 -23.13
CA LYS A 42 11.51 8.42 -23.61
C LYS A 42 12.73 7.52 -23.75
N GLY A 43 13.89 8.08 -24.08
CA GLY A 43 15.15 7.36 -24.16
C GLY A 43 15.58 6.86 -22.77
N LEU A 44 15.48 7.72 -21.76
CA LEU A 44 15.76 7.35 -20.39
C LEU A 44 14.74 6.31 -19.87
N GLN A 45 13.44 6.55 -20.09
CA GLN A 45 12.38 5.59 -19.69
C GLN A 45 12.66 4.19 -20.29
N TYR A 46 13.02 4.11 -21.56
CA TYR A 46 13.37 2.84 -22.21
C TYR A 46 14.59 2.18 -21.55
N ARG A 47 15.67 2.93 -21.33
CA ARG A 47 16.90 2.41 -20.70
C ARG A 47 16.67 1.85 -19.30
N ILE A 48 15.86 2.53 -18.49
CA ILE A 48 15.63 2.13 -17.09
C ILE A 48 14.42 1.20 -16.90
N THR A 49 13.70 0.85 -17.97
CA THR A 49 12.53 -0.05 -17.89
C THR A 49 12.87 -1.36 -17.16
N LYS A 50 14.01 -1.98 -17.53
CA LYS A 50 14.45 -3.23 -16.90
C LYS A 50 14.71 -3.03 -15.41
N SER A 51 15.38 -1.96 -15.03
CA SER A 51 15.77 -1.67 -13.65
C SER A 51 14.56 -1.39 -12.76
N ILE A 52 13.57 -0.64 -13.27
CA ILE A 52 12.29 -0.41 -12.58
C ILE A 52 11.52 -1.74 -12.43
N ASN A 53 11.47 -2.56 -13.46
CA ASN A 53 10.83 -3.87 -13.37
C ASN A 53 11.57 -4.80 -12.38
N SER A 54 12.91 -4.78 -12.35
CA SER A 54 13.70 -5.51 -11.36
C SER A 54 13.37 -5.08 -9.94
N MET A 55 13.25 -3.76 -9.69
CA MET A 55 12.86 -3.22 -8.38
C MET A 55 11.48 -3.76 -7.93
N TYR A 56 10.47 -3.65 -8.78
CA TYR A 56 9.14 -4.18 -8.46
C TYR A 56 9.13 -5.71 -8.34
N ASN A 57 10.03 -6.41 -9.03
CA ASN A 57 10.19 -7.86 -8.92
C ASN A 57 11.10 -8.31 -7.77
N PHE A 58 11.51 -7.38 -6.88
CA PHE A 58 12.35 -7.63 -5.71
C PHE A 58 13.81 -8.03 -6.02
N ASP A 59 14.26 -7.83 -7.26
CA ASP A 59 15.69 -7.86 -7.61
C ASP A 59 16.30 -6.47 -7.40
N PHE A 60 16.42 -6.10 -6.13
CA PHE A 60 16.93 -4.80 -5.74
C PHE A 60 18.41 -4.60 -6.07
N ALA A 61 19.21 -5.69 -6.08
CA ALA A 61 20.63 -5.59 -6.40
C ALA A 61 20.84 -5.09 -7.83
N THR A 62 20.10 -5.64 -8.79
CA THR A 62 20.12 -5.17 -10.19
C THR A 62 19.59 -3.75 -10.30
N ALA A 63 18.45 -3.44 -9.66
CA ALA A 63 17.84 -2.12 -9.74
C ALA A 63 18.75 -1.03 -9.18
N GLU A 64 19.32 -1.23 -7.98
CA GLU A 64 20.17 -0.25 -7.30
C GLU A 64 21.47 0.00 -8.06
N ARG A 65 22.09 -1.03 -8.62
CA ARG A 65 23.28 -0.87 -9.47
C ARG A 65 22.97 0.02 -10.68
N ASP A 66 21.86 -0.23 -11.35
CA ASP A 66 21.48 0.52 -12.55
C ASP A 66 21.03 1.95 -12.18
N PHE A 67 20.32 2.14 -11.07
CA PHE A 67 19.97 3.48 -10.55
C PHE A 67 21.22 4.29 -10.13
N ALA A 68 22.26 3.63 -9.62
CA ALA A 68 23.54 4.28 -9.34
C ALA A 68 24.20 4.82 -10.61
N VAL A 69 24.12 4.12 -11.74
CA VAL A 69 24.59 4.62 -13.04
C VAL A 69 23.82 5.87 -13.46
N ILE A 70 22.47 5.86 -13.32
CA ILE A 70 21.66 7.04 -13.61
C ILE A 70 22.00 8.21 -12.67
N MET A 71 22.28 7.92 -11.41
CA MET A 71 22.71 8.93 -10.42
C MET A 71 24.04 9.58 -10.81
N TYR A 72 24.97 8.83 -11.36
CA TYR A 72 26.22 9.35 -11.89
C TYR A 72 26.00 10.23 -13.14
N GLN A 73 25.09 9.84 -14.03
CA GLN A 73 24.76 10.60 -15.25
C GLN A 73 23.98 11.89 -14.97
N TYR A 74 23.13 11.88 -13.94
CA TYR A 74 22.26 13.00 -13.56
C TYR A 74 22.41 13.36 -12.07
N PRO A 75 23.60 13.79 -11.63
CA PRO A 75 23.93 13.93 -10.20
C PRO A 75 23.11 15.02 -9.50
N THR A 76 22.65 16.03 -10.22
CA THR A 76 21.86 17.14 -9.69
C THR A 76 20.35 16.92 -9.77
N HIS A 77 19.90 15.90 -10.52
CA HIS A 77 18.48 15.63 -10.73
C HIS A 77 17.90 14.74 -9.61
N PRO A 78 16.64 14.98 -9.14
CA PRO A 78 16.02 14.21 -8.06
C PRO A 78 15.65 12.76 -8.42
N LEU A 79 15.37 12.48 -9.69
CA LEU A 79 14.85 11.18 -10.16
C LEU A 79 15.65 9.96 -9.64
N PRO A 80 17.00 9.91 -9.72
CA PRO A 80 17.75 8.73 -9.27
C PRO A 80 17.61 8.48 -7.76
N ASP A 81 17.66 9.53 -6.94
CA ASP A 81 17.48 9.41 -5.49
C ASP A 81 16.04 8.98 -5.17
N PHE A 82 15.07 9.49 -5.90
CA PHE A 82 13.66 9.09 -5.74
C PHE A 82 13.43 7.61 -6.11
N LEU A 83 14.06 7.11 -7.19
CA LEU A 83 13.99 5.69 -7.56
C LEU A 83 14.63 4.78 -6.49
N MET A 84 15.75 5.20 -5.91
CA MET A 84 16.36 4.51 -4.77
C MET A 84 15.42 4.48 -3.57
N ALA A 85 14.81 5.62 -3.22
CA ALA A 85 13.80 5.70 -2.16
C ALA A 85 12.63 4.76 -2.43
N LEU A 86 12.10 4.71 -3.65
CA LEU A 86 11.00 3.82 -4.02
C LEU A 86 11.35 2.34 -3.82
N GLY A 87 12.59 1.94 -4.12
CA GLY A 87 13.10 0.59 -3.83
C GLY A 87 13.09 0.27 -2.33
N TYR A 88 13.46 1.22 -1.47
CA TYR A 88 13.37 1.05 -0.01
C TYR A 88 11.93 1.08 0.49
N TRP A 89 11.07 1.87 -0.13
CA TRP A 89 9.64 1.87 0.17
C TRP A 89 9.01 0.47 -0.03
N TRP A 90 9.31 -0.21 -1.12
CA TRP A 90 8.79 -1.56 -1.39
C TRP A 90 9.31 -2.59 -0.39
N ARG A 91 10.51 -2.43 0.15
CA ARG A 91 11.02 -3.25 1.26
C ARG A 91 10.24 -3.00 2.56
N ILE A 92 9.84 -1.75 2.83
CA ILE A 92 9.01 -1.38 3.98
C ILE A 92 7.57 -1.90 3.81
N GLU A 93 6.99 -1.78 2.61
CA GLU A 93 5.59 -2.14 2.35
C GLU A 93 5.30 -3.64 2.55
N VAL A 94 6.29 -4.50 2.37
CA VAL A 94 6.15 -5.96 2.62
C VAL A 94 5.88 -6.24 4.09
N ASP A 95 6.61 -5.58 4.97
CA ASP A 95 6.42 -5.66 6.41
C ASP A 95 6.60 -4.29 7.05
N VAL A 96 5.50 -3.54 7.13
CA VAL A 96 5.49 -2.18 7.68
C VAL A 96 5.80 -2.12 9.18
N THR A 97 5.87 -3.24 9.89
CA THR A 97 6.27 -3.26 11.31
C THR A 97 7.79 -3.18 11.45
N ASN A 98 8.52 -3.63 10.46
CA ASN A 98 9.98 -3.60 10.42
C ASN A 98 10.48 -2.20 10.03
N THR A 99 11.26 -1.58 10.92
CA THR A 99 11.75 -0.19 10.77
C THR A 99 13.15 -0.09 10.18
N ARG A 100 13.80 -1.21 9.89
CA ARG A 100 15.24 -1.25 9.49
C ARG A 100 15.59 -0.43 8.25
N PHE A 101 14.60 -0.12 7.41
CA PHE A 101 14.80 0.63 6.17
C PHE A 101 14.37 2.09 6.26
N ASP A 102 13.81 2.53 7.38
CA ASP A 102 13.23 3.87 7.52
C ASP A 102 14.26 4.98 7.28
N ASP A 103 15.40 4.90 7.96
CA ASP A 103 16.42 5.94 7.89
C ASP A 103 17.04 6.10 6.50
N ILE A 104 17.29 4.97 5.81
CA ILE A 104 17.85 5.03 4.46
C ILE A 104 16.80 5.51 3.45
N PHE A 105 15.55 5.13 3.61
CA PHE A 105 14.44 5.63 2.81
C PHE A 105 14.29 7.14 2.95
N ILE A 106 14.26 7.67 4.18
CA ILE A 106 14.16 9.10 4.45
C ILE A 106 15.36 9.85 3.86
N ARG A 107 16.59 9.35 4.02
CA ARG A 107 17.79 9.99 3.43
C ARG A 107 17.71 10.16 1.92
N TYR A 108 17.22 9.15 1.21
CA TYR A 108 17.07 9.27 -0.25
C TYR A 108 15.96 10.26 -0.63
N LEU A 109 14.85 10.30 0.11
CA LEU A 109 13.81 11.31 -0.12
C LEU A 109 14.31 12.73 0.20
N ASP A 110 15.05 12.92 1.28
CA ASP A 110 15.62 14.22 1.63
C ASP A 110 16.58 14.72 0.53
N ARG A 111 17.46 13.85 0.00
CA ARG A 111 18.33 14.17 -1.14
C ARG A 111 17.55 14.53 -2.39
N ALA A 112 16.48 13.79 -2.71
CA ALA A 112 15.61 14.12 -3.83
C ALA A 112 14.92 15.48 -3.63
N ASN A 113 14.41 15.74 -2.43
CA ASN A 113 13.78 17.01 -2.07
C ASN A 113 14.77 18.19 -2.18
N GLU A 114 15.96 18.07 -1.62
CA GLU A 114 17.02 19.10 -1.72
C GLU A 114 17.40 19.44 -3.16
N LYS A 115 17.49 18.42 -4.04
CA LYS A 115 17.77 18.63 -5.47
C LYS A 115 16.61 19.34 -6.14
N SER A 116 15.38 18.93 -5.85
CA SER A 116 14.18 19.57 -6.39
C SER A 116 14.04 21.03 -5.92
N GLU A 117 14.36 21.31 -4.65
CA GLU A 117 14.36 22.69 -4.13
C GLU A 117 15.39 23.57 -4.84
N ARG A 118 16.55 23.02 -5.19
CA ARG A 118 17.56 23.74 -6.02
C ARG A 118 17.01 24.04 -7.41
N MET A 119 16.39 23.04 -8.08
CA MET A 119 15.75 23.28 -9.38
C MET A 119 14.67 24.37 -9.33
N LEU A 120 13.85 24.42 -8.24
CA LEU A 120 12.87 25.50 -8.06
C LEU A 120 13.48 26.86 -7.76
N LYS A 121 14.68 26.93 -7.17
CA LYS A 121 15.40 28.21 -7.01
C LYS A 121 15.89 28.74 -8.34
N GLU A 122 16.31 27.86 -9.26
CA GLU A 122 16.77 28.21 -10.61
C GLU A 122 15.58 28.55 -11.53
N ASP A 123 14.51 27.73 -11.47
CA ASP A 123 13.25 27.94 -12.20
C ASP A 123 12.05 27.74 -11.27
N PRO A 124 11.46 28.82 -10.72
CA PRO A 124 10.31 28.74 -9.81
C PRO A 124 9.03 28.14 -10.44
N LYS A 125 8.98 27.98 -11.77
CA LYS A 125 7.86 27.35 -12.48
C LYS A 125 8.13 25.90 -12.88
N ASN A 126 9.26 25.32 -12.46
CA ASN A 126 9.62 23.96 -12.81
C ASN A 126 8.66 22.93 -12.21
N LYS A 127 7.78 22.40 -13.04
CA LYS A 127 6.73 21.46 -12.62
C LYS A 127 7.26 20.09 -12.26
N GLU A 128 8.36 19.65 -12.89
CA GLU A 128 9.02 18.39 -12.55
C GLU A 128 9.62 18.44 -11.13
N ALA A 129 10.29 19.54 -10.79
CA ALA A 129 10.80 19.76 -9.43
C ALA A 129 9.67 19.80 -8.39
N ALA A 130 8.56 20.46 -8.71
CA ALA A 130 7.37 20.49 -7.87
C ALA A 130 6.76 19.08 -7.70
N PHE A 131 6.70 18.28 -8.77
CA PHE A 131 6.26 16.89 -8.71
C PHE A 131 7.12 16.04 -7.76
N PHE A 132 8.45 16.10 -7.88
CA PHE A 132 9.31 15.34 -6.99
C PHE A 132 9.20 15.76 -5.53
N LEU A 133 9.03 17.06 -5.24
CA LEU A 133 8.76 17.52 -3.89
C LEU A 133 7.41 17.04 -3.36
N ALA A 134 6.36 17.11 -4.17
CA ALA A 134 5.05 16.59 -3.79
C ALA A 134 5.12 15.10 -3.47
N ALA A 135 5.74 14.31 -4.33
CA ALA A 135 5.91 12.88 -4.15
C ALA A 135 6.81 12.55 -2.95
N GLY A 136 7.97 13.22 -2.81
CA GLY A 136 8.92 13.00 -1.72
C GLY A 136 8.29 13.28 -0.35
N TYR A 137 7.66 14.45 -0.18
CA TYR A 137 6.93 14.76 1.05
C TYR A 137 5.72 13.86 1.26
N GLY A 138 5.04 13.44 0.19
CA GLY A 138 3.95 12.46 0.26
C GLY A 138 4.40 11.13 0.86
N PHE A 139 5.50 10.56 0.38
CA PHE A 139 6.09 9.33 0.89
C PHE A 139 6.63 9.47 2.33
N GLN A 140 7.26 10.61 2.67
CA GLN A 140 7.65 10.90 4.05
C GLN A 140 6.44 10.93 4.98
N GLY A 141 5.39 11.63 4.58
CA GLY A 141 4.13 11.72 5.34
C GLY A 141 3.52 10.33 5.57
N ARG A 142 3.56 9.47 4.55
CA ARG A 142 3.09 8.08 4.65
C ARG A 142 3.90 7.28 5.68
N LEU A 143 5.23 7.30 5.62
CA LEU A 143 6.06 6.61 6.60
C LEU A 143 5.82 7.14 8.01
N TYR A 144 5.82 8.46 8.21
CA TYR A 144 5.59 9.07 9.51
C TYR A 144 4.21 8.69 10.09
N SER A 145 3.20 8.54 9.24
CA SER A 145 1.87 8.07 9.65
C SER A 145 1.89 6.61 10.11
N GLU A 146 2.60 5.73 9.41
CA GLU A 146 2.80 4.33 9.82
C GLU A 146 3.55 4.25 11.18
N ARG A 147 4.48 5.16 11.41
CA ARG A 147 5.25 5.28 12.67
C ARG A 147 4.53 6.07 13.76
N LYS A 148 3.28 6.51 13.53
CA LYS A 148 2.47 7.32 14.47
C LYS A 148 3.13 8.65 14.86
N SER A 149 4.04 9.14 14.04
CA SER A 149 4.71 10.44 14.19
C SER A 149 3.86 11.56 13.58
N TRP A 150 2.72 11.85 14.22
CA TRP A 150 1.65 12.68 13.65
C TRP A 150 2.08 14.08 13.27
N THR A 151 2.91 14.73 14.08
CA THR A 151 3.41 16.08 13.81
C THR A 151 4.30 16.12 12.57
N LYS A 152 5.22 15.14 12.43
CA LYS A 152 6.06 15.03 11.22
C LYS A 152 5.23 14.71 10.00
N ALA A 153 4.30 13.80 10.14
CA ALA A 153 3.38 13.44 9.08
C ALA A 153 2.55 14.67 8.63
N ALA A 154 2.08 15.54 9.59
CA ALA A 154 1.37 16.80 9.32
C ALA A 154 2.19 17.77 8.50
N PHE A 155 3.41 17.98 8.91
CA PHE A 155 4.30 18.88 8.21
C PHE A 155 4.61 18.40 6.78
N ALA A 156 4.93 17.11 6.63
CA ALA A 156 5.19 16.52 5.32
C ALA A 156 3.98 16.64 4.38
N GLY A 157 2.79 16.36 4.88
CA GLY A 157 1.58 16.51 4.07
C GLY A 157 1.30 17.95 3.63
N LYS A 158 1.47 18.94 4.52
CA LYS A 158 1.33 20.35 4.15
C LYS A 158 2.26 20.72 2.98
N ASN A 159 3.52 20.24 3.04
CA ASN A 159 4.46 20.50 1.97
C ASN A 159 4.10 19.75 0.68
N ALA A 160 3.70 18.48 0.78
CA ALA A 160 3.24 17.71 -0.38
C ALA A 160 2.13 18.46 -1.14
N LEU A 161 1.15 19.05 -0.42
CA LEU A 161 0.08 19.84 -1.03
C LEU A 161 0.55 21.07 -1.76
N LYS A 162 1.36 21.86 -1.06
CA LYS A 162 1.92 23.07 -1.65
C LYS A 162 2.56 22.79 -3.00
N TYR A 163 3.37 21.74 -3.07
CA TYR A 163 4.10 21.40 -4.27
C TYR A 163 3.24 20.69 -5.32
N MET A 164 2.22 19.98 -4.91
CA MET A 164 1.23 19.44 -5.84
C MET A 164 0.49 20.56 -6.59
N ASP A 165 0.04 21.61 -5.89
CA ASP A 165 -0.58 22.76 -6.55
C ASP A 165 0.37 23.42 -7.55
N MET A 166 1.66 23.47 -7.25
CA MET A 166 2.69 23.99 -8.15
C MET A 166 2.92 23.09 -9.38
N SER A 167 2.72 21.79 -9.27
CA SER A 167 2.92 20.83 -10.38
C SER A 167 1.75 20.77 -11.36
N ARG A 168 0.58 21.34 -11.03
CA ARG A 168 -0.63 21.31 -11.87
C ARG A 168 -0.49 22.06 -13.19
N GLY A 169 -1.36 21.71 -14.15
CA GLY A 169 -1.55 22.41 -15.40
C GLY A 169 -0.92 21.74 -16.62
N GLU A 170 -0.34 20.54 -16.45
CA GLU A 170 0.18 19.71 -17.55
C GLU A 170 -0.34 18.25 -17.49
N GLU A 171 -1.35 17.97 -16.67
CA GLU A 171 -1.87 16.63 -16.39
C GLU A 171 -2.48 15.97 -17.64
N GLU A 172 -3.06 16.75 -18.55
CA GLU A 172 -3.62 16.23 -19.81
C GLU A 172 -2.56 15.61 -20.71
N PHE A 173 -1.32 16.13 -20.61
CA PHE A 173 -0.19 15.67 -21.41
C PHE A 173 0.75 14.74 -20.65
N ASN A 174 0.59 14.62 -19.33
CA ASN A 174 1.53 13.91 -18.47
C ASN A 174 0.84 13.13 -17.36
N PRO A 175 0.50 11.85 -17.60
CA PRO A 175 -0.13 10.99 -16.60
C PRO A 175 0.66 10.84 -15.28
N GLU A 176 1.98 11.09 -15.28
CA GLU A 176 2.79 11.00 -14.06
C GLU A 176 2.33 12.00 -12.99
N LEU A 177 2.01 13.23 -13.42
CA LEU A 177 1.60 14.31 -12.52
C LEU A 177 0.21 14.10 -11.93
N LEU A 178 -0.61 13.30 -12.61
CA LEU A 178 -2.01 13.08 -12.25
C LEU A 178 -2.19 12.24 -10.98
N LEU A 179 -1.18 11.46 -10.56
CA LEU A 179 -1.31 10.56 -9.40
C LEU A 179 -1.67 11.33 -8.11
N GLY A 180 -1.04 12.47 -7.88
CA GLY A 180 -1.31 13.31 -6.70
C GLY A 180 -2.76 13.78 -6.65
N ASP A 181 -3.25 14.35 -7.76
CA ASP A 181 -4.63 14.81 -7.88
C ASP A 181 -5.65 13.68 -7.77
N ALA A 182 -5.33 12.50 -8.34
CA ALA A 182 -6.16 11.32 -8.25
C ALA A 182 -6.37 10.87 -6.78
N LEU A 183 -5.27 10.79 -6.02
CA LEU A 183 -5.31 10.45 -4.61
C LEU A 183 -6.04 11.52 -3.78
N PHE A 184 -5.79 12.81 -4.07
CA PHE A 184 -6.48 13.90 -3.41
C PHE A 184 -8.00 13.84 -3.66
N ASN A 185 -8.41 13.77 -4.92
CA ASN A 185 -9.82 13.73 -5.30
C ASN A 185 -10.57 12.58 -4.61
N TYR A 186 -9.94 11.41 -4.52
CA TYR A 186 -10.56 10.27 -3.87
C TYR A 186 -10.64 10.43 -2.34
N PHE A 187 -9.50 10.67 -1.71
CA PHE A 187 -9.39 10.57 -0.26
C PHE A 187 -9.93 11.79 0.49
N SER A 188 -9.98 12.98 -0.12
CA SER A 188 -10.60 14.16 0.49
C SER A 188 -12.10 14.00 0.70
N VAL A 189 -12.75 13.12 -0.07
CA VAL A 189 -14.16 12.72 0.13
C VAL A 189 -14.25 11.52 1.07
N TRP A 190 -13.44 10.50 0.83
CA TRP A 190 -13.51 9.24 1.56
C TRP A 190 -13.20 9.40 3.07
N ILE A 191 -12.21 10.23 3.43
CA ILE A 191 -11.82 10.41 4.84
C ILE A 191 -12.95 10.97 5.70
N PRO A 192 -13.61 12.10 5.37
CA PRO A 192 -14.69 12.63 6.20
C PRO A 192 -15.92 11.70 6.27
N GLU A 193 -16.14 10.86 5.26
CA GLU A 193 -17.20 9.85 5.27
C GLU A 193 -16.93 8.76 6.31
N ASN A 194 -15.70 8.30 6.41
CA ASN A 194 -15.29 7.19 7.29
C ASN A 194 -14.82 7.66 8.67
N TYR A 195 -14.42 8.92 8.81
CA TYR A 195 -13.91 9.54 10.04
C TYR A 195 -14.58 10.89 10.31
N PRO A 196 -15.83 10.89 10.76
CA PRO A 196 -16.61 12.12 11.00
C PRO A 196 -15.94 13.14 11.93
N LEU A 197 -15.11 12.69 12.86
CA LEU A 197 -14.35 13.57 13.77
C LEU A 197 -13.35 14.48 13.05
N LEU A 198 -12.97 14.14 11.81
CA LEU A 198 -12.03 14.91 10.99
C LEU A 198 -12.73 15.93 10.08
N LYS A 199 -14.07 15.90 10.00
CA LYS A 199 -14.84 16.83 9.16
C LYS A 199 -14.52 18.30 9.40
N PRO A 200 -14.37 18.80 10.66
CA PRO A 200 -14.06 20.22 10.87
C PRO A 200 -12.70 20.63 10.28
N VAL A 201 -11.72 19.76 10.40
CA VAL A 201 -10.37 19.99 9.84
C VAL A 201 -10.45 19.95 8.32
N LEU A 202 -11.16 18.99 7.77
CA LEU A 202 -11.29 18.78 6.33
C LEU A 202 -12.18 19.79 5.64
N ALA A 203 -13.07 20.49 6.36
CA ALA A 203 -13.92 21.55 5.81
C ALA A 203 -13.14 22.78 5.35
N LEU A 204 -11.90 22.95 5.79
CA LEU A 204 -10.99 24.02 5.39
C LEU A 204 -10.41 23.82 3.98
N PHE A 205 -10.70 22.73 3.31
CA PHE A 205 -10.03 22.26 2.10
C PHE A 205 -10.94 22.20 0.91
N PRO A 206 -10.37 22.29 -0.32
CA PRO A 206 -11.14 22.05 -1.53
C PRO A 206 -11.84 20.69 -1.45
N LYS A 207 -13.08 20.64 -1.89
CA LYS A 207 -13.79 19.35 -2.00
C LYS A 207 -13.26 18.60 -3.21
N GLY A 208 -12.77 17.38 -3.00
CA GLY A 208 -12.45 16.48 -4.10
C GLY A 208 -13.70 15.86 -4.72
N ASN A 209 -13.45 15.02 -5.70
CA ASN A 209 -14.48 14.22 -6.38
C ASN A 209 -14.00 12.76 -6.43
N LYS A 210 -14.64 11.90 -5.64
CA LYS A 210 -14.25 10.49 -5.50
C LYS A 210 -14.29 9.73 -6.84
N ALA A 211 -15.30 9.95 -7.65
CA ALA A 211 -15.43 9.34 -8.97
C ALA A 211 -14.33 9.81 -9.93
N LEU A 212 -14.05 11.12 -9.94
CA LEU A 212 -12.93 11.69 -10.70
C LEU A 212 -11.59 11.10 -10.23
N GLY A 213 -11.37 10.99 -8.91
CA GLY A 213 -10.16 10.40 -8.35
C GLY A 213 -9.93 8.95 -8.81
N LEU A 214 -10.98 8.12 -8.85
CA LEU A 214 -10.89 6.76 -9.40
C LEU A 214 -10.56 6.77 -10.90
N GLN A 215 -11.24 7.58 -11.69
CA GLN A 215 -10.98 7.70 -13.12
C GLN A 215 -9.54 8.16 -13.40
N GLN A 216 -9.05 9.13 -12.64
CA GLN A 216 -7.67 9.59 -12.73
C GLN A 216 -6.68 8.49 -12.36
N LEU A 217 -6.94 7.70 -11.28
CA LEU A 217 -6.11 6.53 -10.94
C LEU A 217 -6.10 5.49 -12.06
N GLU A 218 -7.24 5.22 -12.70
CA GLU A 218 -7.34 4.32 -13.86
C GLU A 218 -6.52 4.83 -15.06
N THR A 219 -6.53 6.14 -15.29
CA THR A 219 -5.72 6.80 -16.32
C THR A 219 -4.22 6.66 -16.04
N VAL A 220 -3.79 6.94 -14.81
CA VAL A 220 -2.38 6.76 -14.38
C VAL A 220 -1.96 5.30 -14.48
N ALA A 221 -2.80 4.37 -14.00
CA ALA A 221 -2.53 2.93 -14.03
C ALA A 221 -2.36 2.38 -15.45
N SER A 222 -2.91 3.03 -16.46
CA SER A 222 -2.84 2.63 -17.86
C SER A 222 -1.71 3.33 -18.64
N ASN A 223 -1.49 4.62 -18.38
CA ASN A 223 -0.71 5.49 -19.26
C ASN A 223 0.62 5.98 -18.66
N ALA A 224 0.76 6.03 -17.33
CA ALA A 224 1.99 6.47 -16.69
C ALA A 224 3.11 5.44 -16.82
N PHE A 225 4.34 5.87 -16.70
CA PHE A 225 5.52 5.02 -16.71
C PHE A 225 6.00 4.71 -15.27
N TYR A 226 6.37 5.74 -14.51
CA TYR A 226 6.90 5.59 -13.15
C TYR A 226 5.82 5.33 -12.12
N THR A 227 4.69 6.03 -12.22
CA THR A 227 3.61 5.98 -11.22
C THR A 227 2.54 4.92 -11.51
N ARG A 228 2.66 4.21 -12.63
CA ARG A 228 1.70 3.16 -13.05
C ARG A 228 1.47 2.10 -11.99
N VAL A 229 2.54 1.51 -11.47
CA VAL A 229 2.43 0.41 -10.50
C VAL A 229 1.89 0.90 -9.17
N GLU A 230 2.24 2.13 -8.76
CA GLU A 230 1.67 2.77 -7.57
C GLU A 230 0.16 3.01 -7.74
N ALA A 231 -0.28 3.50 -8.89
CA ALA A 231 -1.71 3.67 -9.17
C ALA A 231 -2.45 2.32 -9.16
N GLN A 232 -1.89 1.28 -9.78
CA GLN A 232 -2.44 -0.07 -9.75
C GLN A 232 -2.51 -0.63 -8.32
N TYR A 233 -1.49 -0.37 -7.50
CA TYR A 233 -1.46 -0.70 -6.08
C TYR A 233 -2.61 -0.03 -5.30
N PHE A 234 -2.86 1.27 -5.52
CA PHE A 234 -3.98 1.96 -4.90
C PHE A 234 -5.32 1.40 -5.40
N LEU A 235 -5.47 1.23 -6.71
CA LEU A 235 -6.71 0.74 -7.33
C LEU A 235 -7.14 -0.61 -6.77
N PHE A 236 -6.28 -1.64 -6.76
CA PHE A 236 -6.74 -2.93 -6.27
C PHE A 236 -7.08 -2.90 -4.78
N ARG A 237 -6.44 -2.06 -4.00
CA ARG A 237 -6.78 -1.87 -2.58
C ARG A 237 -8.14 -1.21 -2.41
N LEU A 238 -8.39 -0.14 -3.16
CA LEU A 238 -9.67 0.57 -3.13
C LEU A 238 -10.81 -0.32 -3.62
N TYR A 239 -10.63 -1.00 -4.74
CA TYR A 239 -11.63 -1.93 -5.26
C TYR A 239 -11.95 -3.08 -4.30
N ALA A 240 -10.95 -3.61 -3.60
CA ALA A 240 -11.15 -4.71 -2.67
C ALA A 240 -11.82 -4.29 -1.36
N SER A 241 -11.56 -3.06 -0.86
CA SER A 241 -12.00 -2.66 0.48
C SER A 241 -13.13 -1.64 0.48
N GLU A 242 -13.15 -0.70 -0.46
CA GLU A 242 -14.02 0.47 -0.42
C GLU A 242 -15.11 0.45 -1.51
N GLU A 243 -14.73 0.13 -2.73
CA GLU A 243 -15.61 0.22 -3.89
C GLU A 243 -16.42 -1.06 -4.15
N LYS A 244 -16.19 -2.11 -3.36
CA LYS A 244 -16.87 -3.41 -3.50
C LYS A 244 -16.78 -4.00 -4.91
N ARG A 245 -15.64 -3.83 -5.55
CA ARG A 245 -15.31 -4.33 -6.89
C ARG A 245 -14.25 -5.45 -6.82
N PRO A 246 -14.54 -6.61 -6.18
CA PRO A 246 -13.53 -7.63 -5.90
C PRO A 246 -12.93 -8.28 -7.15
N TYR A 247 -13.67 -8.36 -8.26
CA TYR A 247 -13.17 -8.90 -9.53
C TYR A 247 -12.17 -7.94 -10.20
N ASP A 248 -12.38 -6.63 -10.11
CA ASP A 248 -11.41 -5.65 -10.60
C ASP A 248 -10.13 -5.66 -9.75
N ALA A 249 -10.27 -5.80 -8.44
CA ALA A 249 -9.13 -6.00 -7.54
C ALA A 249 -8.34 -7.27 -7.88
N LEU A 250 -9.03 -8.37 -8.18
CA LEU A 250 -8.41 -9.62 -8.61
C LEU A 250 -7.65 -9.43 -9.92
N ARG A 251 -8.27 -8.84 -10.94
CA ARG A 251 -7.64 -8.63 -12.26
C ARG A 251 -6.34 -7.83 -12.15
N ILE A 252 -6.32 -6.77 -11.35
CA ILE A 252 -5.10 -5.96 -11.17
C ILE A 252 -4.03 -6.73 -10.38
N SER A 253 -4.40 -7.41 -9.29
CA SER A 253 -3.44 -8.17 -8.49
C SER A 253 -2.87 -9.37 -9.23
N GLU A 254 -3.66 -10.04 -10.07
CA GLU A 254 -3.22 -11.10 -10.97
C GLU A 254 -2.19 -10.58 -11.98
N TYR A 255 -2.50 -9.45 -12.64
CA TYR A 255 -1.57 -8.80 -13.56
C TYR A 255 -0.24 -8.45 -12.87
N LEU A 256 -0.29 -7.83 -11.68
CA LEU A 256 0.91 -7.43 -10.94
C LEU A 256 1.72 -8.63 -10.47
N HIS A 257 1.07 -9.71 -10.00
CA HIS A 257 1.75 -10.94 -9.61
C HIS A 257 2.42 -11.61 -10.81
N ASN A 258 1.72 -11.74 -11.94
CA ASN A 258 2.28 -12.35 -13.14
C ASN A 258 3.45 -11.55 -13.72
N LYS A 259 3.37 -10.22 -13.64
CA LYS A 259 4.45 -9.34 -14.12
C LYS A 259 5.64 -9.29 -13.17
N PHE A 260 5.41 -9.38 -11.87
CA PHE A 260 6.41 -9.30 -10.81
C PHE A 260 6.30 -10.49 -9.85
N PRO A 261 6.61 -11.72 -10.32
CA PRO A 261 6.31 -12.96 -9.58
C PRO A 261 7.10 -13.11 -8.27
N ASN A 262 8.19 -12.38 -8.10
CA ASN A 262 8.98 -12.41 -6.87
C ASN A 262 8.57 -11.34 -5.86
N ASN A 263 7.56 -10.52 -6.18
CA ASN A 263 7.05 -9.52 -5.24
C ASN A 263 6.09 -10.17 -4.22
N PRO A 264 6.47 -10.31 -2.96
CA PRO A 264 5.65 -11.03 -1.97
C PRO A 264 4.35 -10.29 -1.63
N TYR A 265 4.33 -8.95 -1.77
CA TYR A 265 3.12 -8.17 -1.53
C TYR A 265 2.06 -8.43 -2.61
N PHE A 266 2.48 -8.46 -3.89
CA PHE A 266 1.56 -8.76 -4.99
C PHE A 266 1.10 -10.21 -4.94
N HIS A 267 2.00 -11.14 -4.63
CA HIS A 267 1.66 -12.56 -4.49
C HIS A 267 0.60 -12.79 -3.41
N ARG A 268 0.82 -12.29 -2.19
CA ARG A 268 -0.17 -12.44 -1.11
C ARG A 268 -1.48 -11.71 -1.39
N SER A 269 -1.44 -10.59 -2.14
CA SER A 269 -2.63 -9.86 -2.54
C SER A 269 -3.45 -10.64 -3.57
N TYR A 270 -2.79 -11.27 -4.54
CA TYR A 270 -3.42 -12.15 -5.52
C TYR A 270 -4.11 -13.35 -4.83
N ALA A 271 -3.39 -14.07 -3.97
CA ALA A 271 -3.95 -15.16 -3.18
C ALA A 271 -5.18 -14.72 -2.37
N ARG A 272 -5.14 -13.53 -1.76
CA ARG A 272 -6.25 -12.95 -1.02
C ARG A 272 -7.46 -12.65 -1.90
N HIS A 273 -7.26 -12.08 -3.09
CA HIS A 273 -8.37 -11.72 -3.96
C HIS A 273 -9.00 -12.96 -4.59
N LEU A 274 -8.23 -13.98 -4.92
CA LEU A 274 -8.76 -15.30 -5.31
C LEU A 274 -9.67 -15.90 -4.22
N TYR A 275 -9.21 -15.88 -2.97
CA TYR A 275 -10.03 -16.32 -1.83
C TYR A 275 -11.33 -15.50 -1.70
N THR A 276 -11.23 -14.18 -1.86
CA THR A 276 -12.37 -13.26 -1.71
C THR A 276 -13.46 -13.49 -2.75
N VAL A 277 -13.10 -13.83 -4.00
CA VAL A 277 -14.07 -14.10 -5.07
C VAL A 277 -14.51 -15.56 -5.15
N GLY A 278 -14.05 -16.43 -4.23
CA GLY A 278 -14.45 -17.84 -4.18
C GLY A 278 -13.64 -18.77 -5.10
N ARG A 279 -12.55 -18.30 -5.74
CA ARG A 279 -11.59 -19.14 -6.48
C ARG A 279 -10.65 -19.85 -5.51
N TRP A 280 -11.21 -20.67 -4.63
CA TRP A 280 -10.49 -21.18 -3.45
C TRP A 280 -9.35 -22.13 -3.80
N SER A 281 -9.52 -23.03 -4.77
CA SER A 281 -8.45 -23.96 -5.19
C SER A 281 -7.22 -23.20 -5.69
N GLU A 282 -7.43 -22.12 -6.45
CA GLU A 282 -6.32 -21.28 -6.93
C GLU A 282 -5.68 -20.48 -5.80
N SER A 283 -6.47 -19.94 -4.87
CA SER A 283 -5.95 -19.31 -3.66
C SER A 283 -5.08 -20.26 -2.84
N VAL A 284 -5.46 -21.53 -2.73
CA VAL A 284 -4.70 -22.58 -2.06
C VAL A 284 -3.36 -22.83 -2.75
N ASN A 285 -3.36 -22.96 -4.09
CA ASN A 285 -2.12 -23.13 -4.86
C ASN A 285 -1.14 -21.98 -4.63
N GLN A 286 -1.62 -20.74 -4.72
CA GLN A 286 -0.81 -19.56 -4.44
C GLN A 286 -0.34 -19.51 -2.98
N SER A 287 -1.19 -19.90 -2.04
CA SER A 287 -0.83 -19.93 -0.61
C SER A 287 0.23 -20.98 -0.30
N GLN A 288 0.15 -22.16 -0.93
CA GLN A 288 1.17 -23.20 -0.78
C GLN A 288 2.51 -22.72 -1.35
N GLU A 289 2.50 -22.04 -2.49
CA GLU A 289 3.71 -21.46 -3.07
C GLU A 289 4.33 -20.39 -2.16
N ILE A 290 3.51 -19.52 -1.55
CA ILE A 290 4.00 -18.54 -0.56
C ILE A 290 4.71 -19.24 0.59
N LEU A 291 4.13 -20.32 1.17
CA LEU A 291 4.78 -21.05 2.26
C LEU A 291 6.08 -21.72 1.81
N ASN A 292 6.11 -22.31 0.63
CA ASN A 292 7.33 -22.90 0.07
C ASN A 292 8.45 -21.85 -0.08
N ARG A 293 8.12 -20.63 -0.53
CA ARG A 293 9.10 -19.54 -0.65
C ARG A 293 9.60 -19.04 0.71
N ILE A 294 8.75 -19.07 1.75
CA ILE A 294 9.17 -18.79 3.14
C ILE A 294 10.14 -19.86 3.62
N ASP A 295 9.82 -21.14 3.41
CA ASP A 295 10.68 -22.28 3.82
C ASP A 295 12.04 -22.23 3.11
N GLN A 296 12.07 -21.76 1.85
CA GLN A 296 13.30 -21.51 1.07
C GLN A 296 14.02 -20.22 1.45
N LYS A 297 13.51 -19.46 2.42
CA LYS A 297 14.06 -18.17 2.86
C LYS A 297 14.21 -17.16 1.71
N GLN A 298 13.31 -17.21 0.73
CA GLN A 298 13.30 -16.25 -0.36
C GLN A 298 13.08 -14.84 0.16
N TYR A 299 13.90 -13.89 -0.29
CA TYR A 299 13.87 -12.51 0.20
C TYR A 299 12.47 -11.88 0.10
N GLY A 300 12.01 -11.28 1.19
CA GLY A 300 10.70 -10.62 1.31
C GLY A 300 9.52 -11.54 1.61
N TYR A 301 9.69 -12.86 1.52
CA TYR A 301 8.69 -13.83 1.98
C TYR A 301 8.89 -14.12 3.46
N GLU A 302 8.09 -13.48 4.30
CA GLU A 302 8.23 -13.43 5.75
C GLU A 302 6.91 -13.83 6.45
N ALA A 303 6.92 -13.87 7.77
CA ALA A 303 5.80 -14.27 8.61
C ALA A 303 4.48 -13.55 8.29
N ASN A 304 4.54 -12.27 7.90
CA ASN A 304 3.34 -11.56 7.49
C ASN A 304 2.66 -12.20 6.26
N SER A 305 3.41 -12.64 5.26
CA SER A 305 2.88 -13.38 4.10
C SER A 305 2.43 -14.79 4.49
N GLY A 306 3.20 -15.46 5.36
CA GLY A 306 2.88 -16.80 5.89
C GLY A 306 1.55 -16.82 6.62
N ARG A 307 1.24 -15.81 7.41
CA ARG A 307 -0.04 -15.68 8.13
C ARG A 307 -1.25 -15.64 7.18
N TYR A 308 -1.14 -14.93 6.06
CA TYR A 308 -2.21 -14.91 5.05
C TYR A 308 -2.36 -16.29 4.39
N ALA A 309 -1.25 -16.87 3.94
CA ALA A 309 -1.24 -18.13 3.23
C ALA A 309 -1.77 -19.28 4.11
N ALA A 310 -1.24 -19.40 5.32
CA ALA A 310 -1.69 -20.43 6.27
C ALA A 310 -3.19 -20.29 6.59
N PHE A 311 -3.71 -19.05 6.70
CA PHE A 311 -5.13 -18.82 6.93
C PHE A 311 -6.00 -19.34 5.78
N TYR A 312 -5.64 -19.08 4.52
CA TYR A 312 -6.44 -19.54 3.37
C TYR A 312 -6.39 -21.06 3.20
N LEU A 313 -5.25 -21.68 3.48
CA LEU A 313 -5.12 -23.13 3.52
C LEU A 313 -5.99 -23.74 4.63
N ALA A 314 -6.00 -23.13 5.82
CA ALA A 314 -6.84 -23.58 6.93
C ALA A 314 -8.35 -23.52 6.60
N GLU A 315 -8.79 -22.40 6.03
CA GLU A 315 -10.19 -22.19 5.64
C GLU A 315 -10.63 -23.19 4.56
N TYR A 316 -9.77 -23.47 3.60
CA TYR A 316 -10.06 -24.45 2.57
C TYR A 316 -10.15 -25.87 3.14
N ALA A 317 -9.16 -26.30 3.92
CA ALA A 317 -9.16 -27.60 4.58
C ALA A 317 -10.40 -27.76 5.50
N TYR A 318 -10.77 -26.72 6.24
CA TYR A 318 -11.97 -26.74 7.07
C TYR A 318 -13.24 -26.94 6.25
N ARG A 319 -13.38 -26.27 5.10
CA ARG A 319 -14.54 -26.37 4.19
C ARG A 319 -14.64 -27.72 3.50
N THR A 320 -13.51 -28.34 3.17
CA THR A 320 -13.42 -29.66 2.54
C THR A 320 -13.53 -30.83 3.55
N GLY A 321 -13.63 -30.51 4.84
CA GLY A 321 -13.83 -31.49 5.90
C GLY A 321 -12.52 -32.06 6.50
N ASP A 322 -11.36 -31.67 6.01
CA ASP A 322 -10.07 -32.09 6.57
C ASP A 322 -9.75 -31.30 7.85
N ARG A 323 -10.29 -31.80 8.96
CA ARG A 323 -10.17 -31.17 10.27
C ARG A 323 -8.73 -31.16 10.79
N ALA A 324 -7.94 -32.17 10.47
CA ALA A 324 -6.56 -32.28 10.94
C ALA A 324 -5.69 -31.23 10.25
N GLU A 325 -5.79 -31.12 8.93
CA GLU A 325 -5.02 -30.15 8.15
C GLU A 325 -5.49 -28.71 8.46
N ALA A 326 -6.80 -28.48 8.64
CA ALA A 326 -7.33 -27.19 9.07
C ALA A 326 -6.73 -26.75 10.41
N LYS A 327 -6.72 -27.64 11.41
CA LYS A 327 -6.12 -27.37 12.73
C LYS A 327 -4.64 -27.01 12.63
N LYS A 328 -3.87 -27.76 11.85
CA LYS A 328 -2.44 -27.50 11.58
C LYS A 328 -2.21 -26.11 10.98
N TYR A 329 -2.98 -25.73 9.94
CA TYR A 329 -2.79 -24.43 9.30
C TYR A 329 -3.34 -23.27 10.13
N TYR A 330 -4.40 -23.43 10.92
CA TYR A 330 -4.79 -22.41 11.89
C TYR A 330 -3.69 -22.17 12.95
N GLN A 331 -3.03 -23.23 13.42
CA GLN A 331 -1.89 -23.11 14.32
C GLN A 331 -0.71 -22.39 13.65
N LYS A 332 -0.41 -22.69 12.39
CA LYS A 332 0.60 -21.93 11.61
C LYS A 332 0.21 -20.47 11.45
N THR A 333 -1.09 -20.15 11.23
CA THR A 333 -1.58 -18.79 11.17
C THR A 333 -1.31 -18.02 12.47
N ILE A 334 -1.48 -18.68 13.61
CA ILE A 334 -1.17 -18.11 14.92
C ILE A 334 0.33 -17.89 15.07
N ALA A 335 1.16 -18.90 14.79
CA ALA A 335 2.62 -18.80 14.90
C ALA A 335 3.17 -17.62 14.05
N TYR A 336 2.77 -17.53 12.79
CA TYR A 336 3.14 -16.41 11.92
C TYR A 336 2.57 -15.06 12.40
N GLY A 337 1.39 -15.07 13.05
CA GLY A 337 0.81 -13.86 13.63
C GLY A 337 1.58 -13.36 14.84
N GLU A 338 2.14 -14.25 15.63
CA GLU A 338 3.01 -13.95 16.77
C GLU A 338 4.39 -13.45 16.30
N GLU A 339 5.00 -14.12 15.34
CA GLU A 339 6.27 -13.72 14.73
C GLU A 339 6.22 -12.34 14.05
N SER A 340 5.11 -12.03 13.38
CA SER A 340 4.91 -10.74 12.70
C SER A 340 4.26 -9.66 13.60
N GLU A 341 4.17 -9.88 14.92
CA GLU A 341 3.54 -8.98 15.89
C GLU A 341 2.14 -8.51 15.48
N SER A 342 1.37 -9.41 14.84
CA SER A 342 0.08 -9.12 14.21
C SER A 342 -1.12 -9.74 14.95
N GLN A 343 -1.05 -9.87 16.27
CA GLN A 343 -2.06 -10.54 17.09
C GLN A 343 -3.43 -9.84 17.09
N GLU A 344 -3.48 -8.55 16.79
CA GLU A 344 -4.74 -7.80 16.62
C GLU A 344 -5.39 -8.03 15.23
N SER A 345 -4.76 -8.78 14.31
CA SER A 345 -5.25 -8.96 12.95
C SER A 345 -6.47 -9.88 12.90
N GLY A 346 -7.38 -9.60 11.96
CA GLY A 346 -8.59 -10.42 11.79
C GLY A 346 -8.30 -11.89 11.53
N TYR A 347 -7.27 -12.23 10.77
CA TYR A 347 -6.91 -13.63 10.49
C TYR A 347 -6.37 -14.37 11.72
N TYR A 348 -5.55 -13.71 12.54
CA TYR A 348 -5.09 -14.28 13.79
C TYR A 348 -6.25 -14.55 14.75
N LEU A 349 -7.11 -13.55 14.94
CA LEU A 349 -8.26 -13.66 15.83
C LEU A 349 -9.27 -14.72 15.33
N HIS A 350 -9.47 -14.82 14.02
CA HIS A 350 -10.36 -15.82 13.45
C HIS A 350 -9.79 -17.25 13.60
N ALA A 351 -8.49 -17.44 13.37
CA ALA A 351 -7.84 -18.72 13.58
C ALA A 351 -7.99 -19.22 15.04
N LEU A 352 -7.82 -18.32 16.02
CA LEU A 352 -8.08 -18.65 17.43
C LEU A 352 -9.53 -19.05 17.70
N ILE A 353 -10.49 -18.35 17.10
CA ILE A 353 -11.92 -18.68 17.23
C ILE A 353 -12.19 -20.08 16.66
N GLN A 354 -11.68 -20.40 15.48
CA GLN A 354 -11.89 -21.70 14.86
C GLN A 354 -11.24 -22.83 15.68
N LEU A 355 -10.02 -22.66 16.16
CA LEU A 355 -9.38 -23.61 17.06
C LEU A 355 -10.14 -23.77 18.40
N GLY A 356 -10.71 -22.69 18.92
CA GLY A 356 -11.56 -22.76 20.10
C GLY A 356 -12.85 -23.55 19.89
N LYS A 357 -13.48 -23.40 18.70
CA LYS A 357 -14.66 -24.21 18.29
C LYS A 357 -14.28 -25.67 18.14
N MET A 358 -13.18 -25.98 17.44
CA MET A 358 -12.69 -27.35 17.25
C MET A 358 -12.36 -28.03 18.59
N ALA A 359 -11.67 -27.33 19.50
CA ALA A 359 -11.39 -27.86 20.84
C ALA A 359 -12.66 -28.14 21.66
N THR A 360 -13.72 -27.33 21.44
CA THR A 360 -15.04 -27.58 22.08
C THR A 360 -15.70 -28.85 21.51
N GLU A 361 -15.64 -29.07 20.20
CA GLU A 361 -16.12 -30.28 19.53
C GLU A 361 -15.35 -31.53 20.05
N GLU A 362 -14.05 -31.37 20.26
CA GLU A 362 -13.15 -32.39 20.87
C GLU A 362 -13.39 -32.56 22.40
N LYS A 363 -14.35 -31.87 23.00
CA LYS A 363 -14.63 -31.88 24.44
C LYS A 363 -13.48 -31.37 25.33
N ASN A 364 -12.48 -30.72 24.74
CA ASN A 364 -11.35 -30.12 25.47
C ASN A 364 -11.68 -28.68 25.91
N LYS A 365 -12.49 -28.56 26.96
CA LYS A 365 -12.96 -27.26 27.47
C LYS A 365 -11.81 -26.33 27.91
N ALA A 366 -10.78 -26.87 28.52
CA ALA A 366 -9.64 -26.08 28.99
C ALA A 366 -8.90 -25.39 27.82
N GLN A 367 -8.64 -26.16 26.76
CA GLN A 367 -7.98 -25.62 25.58
C GLN A 367 -8.89 -24.67 24.82
N ALA A 368 -10.19 -24.98 24.69
CA ALA A 368 -11.18 -24.08 24.09
C ALA A 368 -11.20 -22.72 24.81
N ARG A 369 -11.27 -22.75 26.14
CA ARG A 369 -11.26 -21.55 26.96
C ARG A 369 -10.01 -20.71 26.74
N LYS A 370 -8.84 -21.33 26.69
CA LYS A 370 -7.55 -20.63 26.44
C LYS A 370 -7.57 -19.88 25.10
N TYR A 371 -8.07 -20.48 24.02
CA TYR A 371 -8.17 -19.82 22.71
C TYR A 371 -9.09 -18.60 22.77
N PHE A 372 -10.29 -18.72 23.33
CA PHE A 372 -11.22 -17.61 23.42
C PHE A 372 -10.74 -16.48 24.37
N ASP A 373 -10.08 -16.80 25.46
CA ASP A 373 -9.48 -15.77 26.33
C ASP A 373 -8.34 -15.04 25.62
N THR A 374 -7.55 -15.72 24.77
CA THR A 374 -6.55 -15.09 23.91
C THR A 374 -7.19 -14.13 22.90
N VAL A 375 -8.32 -14.50 22.30
CA VAL A 375 -9.10 -13.57 21.45
C VAL A 375 -9.50 -12.32 22.21
N LYS A 376 -10.03 -12.48 23.43
CA LYS A 376 -10.44 -11.34 24.28
C LYS A 376 -9.27 -10.46 24.72
N LYS A 377 -8.08 -11.03 24.87
CA LYS A 377 -6.85 -10.29 25.21
C LYS A 377 -6.44 -9.34 24.07
N TYR A 378 -6.46 -9.80 22.82
CA TYR A 378 -5.97 -9.03 21.68
C TYR A 378 -7.05 -8.27 20.92
N ALA A 379 -8.29 -8.73 20.94
CA ALA A 379 -9.40 -8.02 20.32
C ALA A 379 -9.93 -6.91 21.24
N LYS A 380 -10.07 -5.69 20.71
CA LYS A 380 -10.71 -4.59 21.45
C LYS A 380 -12.17 -4.95 21.79
N ARG A 381 -12.69 -4.45 22.93
CA ARG A 381 -14.06 -4.78 23.41
C ARG A 381 -15.17 -4.56 22.36
N LYS A 382 -15.01 -3.57 21.46
CA LYS A 382 -15.95 -3.27 20.37
C LYS A 382 -15.72 -4.14 19.13
N HIS A 383 -14.66 -4.94 19.08
CA HIS A 383 -14.35 -5.76 17.92
C HIS A 383 -15.30 -6.98 17.84
N PRO A 384 -15.85 -7.34 16.66
CA PRO A 384 -16.76 -8.48 16.51
C PRO A 384 -16.21 -9.79 17.09
N ALA A 385 -14.93 -10.08 16.90
CA ALA A 385 -14.28 -11.27 17.45
C ALA A 385 -14.31 -11.33 18.97
N HIS A 386 -14.18 -10.18 19.67
CA HIS A 386 -14.29 -10.14 21.13
C HIS A 386 -15.71 -10.50 21.59
N LYS A 387 -16.72 -9.99 20.91
CA LYS A 387 -18.13 -10.33 21.19
C LYS A 387 -18.38 -11.82 20.93
N GLU A 388 -17.94 -12.33 19.79
CA GLU A 388 -18.09 -13.74 19.43
C GLU A 388 -17.45 -14.67 20.48
N ALA A 389 -16.22 -14.41 20.89
CA ALA A 389 -15.51 -15.18 21.90
C ALA A 389 -16.26 -15.18 23.24
N ARG A 390 -16.70 -14.00 23.71
CA ARG A 390 -17.47 -13.87 24.95
C ARG A 390 -18.77 -14.64 24.92
N ASP A 391 -19.53 -14.48 23.84
CA ASP A 391 -20.84 -15.10 23.69
C ASP A 391 -20.72 -16.64 23.56
N PHE A 392 -19.65 -17.12 22.87
CA PHE A 392 -19.37 -18.54 22.75
C PHE A 392 -18.98 -19.19 24.10
N ILE A 393 -18.12 -18.53 24.89
CA ILE A 393 -17.77 -18.97 26.25
C ILE A 393 -19.03 -19.13 27.11
N LYS A 394 -19.91 -18.10 27.09
CA LYS A 394 -21.15 -18.12 27.89
C LYS A 394 -22.07 -19.25 27.45
N LYS A 395 -22.28 -19.41 26.14
CA LYS A 395 -23.19 -20.43 25.57
C LYS A 395 -22.74 -21.85 25.89
N ASN A 396 -21.44 -22.13 25.83
CA ASN A 396 -20.88 -23.48 25.99
C ASN A 396 -20.39 -23.77 27.41
N LYS A 397 -20.57 -22.88 28.36
CA LYS A 397 -20.11 -23.00 29.76
C LYS A 397 -18.62 -23.41 29.84
N LEU A 398 -17.78 -22.68 29.07
CA LEU A 398 -16.33 -22.87 29.05
C LEU A 398 -15.67 -22.14 30.21
#